data_01dd52a56a52e157d205ae186ab226b8
#
_entry.id   01dd52a56a52e157d205ae186ab226b8
#
_cell.length_a   1.000
_cell.length_b   1.000
_cell.length_c   1.000
_cell.angle_alpha   90.00
_cell.angle_beta   90.00
_cell.angle_gamma   90.00
#
_symmetry.space_group_name_H-M   'P 1'
#
loop_
_entity.id
_entity.type
_entity.pdbx_description
1 polymer ?
#
loop_
_entity_poly.entity_id
_entity_poly.type
_entity_poly.pdbx_seq_one_letter_code
_entity_poly.pdbx_strand_id
1 'polypeptide(L)'
;MKYTFHLRKPKSEKETLILFSCYFNDEKKKFVYSTQNSILPIHWDFENKCPRKTGKNTSYNKVDIAKKLRDFEDAFHLIKSRSELGDLRFNSSVLKEHFDKVFHRAVKASSFFEVYDKFTDEKKKLKEWKLSTIKRYNNIKSILQEFEKVKKYKLTFNKINKTFYTEFTDFSYEYRDHCTNTFSRNVGLFKTFMFWATKNNFNFNNDFMEFKKPKRVITKQEAMSLEQIKILYASDSKNERLEIAKDIFVFQCLTGMRYGELKLINKRNVFKNILMLKEEKNTSKPIRDVPLTKLAIQILEKYNYALPLKSNQKQNDSIKDILKSCGFDYDVEFTRIKGVEQETIIKSFYERISTHAARRTFITIMRNKGVPDKTIMSISGHKDYKTFNMYHQVNNKNRIDAVNKVFEI
;
A
#
# COMPACT_ATOMS: atom_id res chain seq x y z
N MET A 1 -15.49 -3.05 45.64
CA MET A 1 -16.29 -3.90 44.73
C MET A 1 -15.76 -5.31 44.81
N LYS A 2 -16.65 -6.32 44.96
CA LYS A 2 -16.29 -7.75 44.98
C LYS A 2 -16.62 -8.37 43.64
N TYR A 3 -15.80 -9.33 43.20
CA TYR A 3 -16.03 -10.14 42.01
C TYR A 3 -16.20 -11.63 42.41
N THR A 4 -16.72 -12.44 41.52
CA THR A 4 -16.85 -13.89 41.72
C THR A 4 -16.84 -14.62 40.38
N PHE A 5 -16.40 -15.89 40.41
CA PHE A 5 -16.57 -16.83 39.29
C PHE A 5 -17.73 -17.77 39.57
N HIS A 6 -18.49 -18.11 38.54
CA HIS A 6 -19.56 -19.07 38.65
C HIS A 6 -19.79 -19.81 37.32
N LEU A 7 -20.41 -20.95 37.39
CA LEU A 7 -20.76 -21.74 36.20
C LEU A 7 -22.04 -21.18 35.56
N ARG A 8 -22.09 -21.15 34.22
CA ARG A 8 -23.27 -20.72 33.46
C ARG A 8 -24.47 -21.65 33.71
N LYS A 9 -24.22 -22.98 33.80
CA LYS A 9 -25.21 -24.01 34.08
C LYS A 9 -24.71 -24.94 35.17
N PRO A 10 -24.91 -24.61 36.45
CA PRO A 10 -24.33 -25.36 37.57
C PRO A 10 -24.80 -26.81 37.69
N LYS A 11 -26.02 -27.12 37.17
CA LYS A 11 -26.64 -28.47 37.23
C LYS A 11 -26.45 -29.25 35.91
N SER A 12 -25.58 -28.84 35.00
CA SER A 12 -25.37 -29.51 33.72
C SER A 12 -24.55 -30.79 33.90
N GLU A 13 -24.89 -31.83 33.21
CA GLU A 13 -24.06 -33.05 33.08
C GLU A 13 -22.95 -32.92 32.06
N LYS A 14 -22.97 -31.82 31.26
CA LYS A 14 -21.96 -31.49 30.27
C LYS A 14 -21.09 -30.30 30.74
N GLU A 15 -19.95 -30.15 30.13
CA GLU A 15 -19.10 -28.97 30.37
C GLU A 15 -19.89 -27.68 30.21
N THR A 16 -19.68 -26.76 31.09
CA THR A 16 -20.33 -25.45 31.11
C THR A 16 -19.32 -24.35 31.28
N LEU A 17 -19.61 -23.20 30.66
CA LEU A 17 -18.74 -22.01 30.71
C LEU A 17 -18.58 -21.47 32.12
N ILE A 18 -17.38 -21.06 32.48
CA ILE A 18 -17.07 -20.30 33.68
C ILE A 18 -17.28 -18.81 33.34
N LEU A 19 -18.00 -18.11 34.19
CA LEU A 19 -18.33 -16.70 34.05
C LEU A 19 -17.66 -15.89 35.20
N PHE A 20 -17.04 -14.79 34.85
CA PHE A 20 -16.65 -13.73 35.82
C PHE A 20 -17.88 -12.81 36.04
N SER A 21 -18.14 -12.39 37.27
CA SER A 21 -19.16 -11.39 37.54
C SER A 21 -18.79 -10.48 38.70
N CYS A 22 -19.24 -9.21 38.62
CA CYS A 22 -19.19 -8.23 39.70
C CYS A 22 -20.42 -7.33 39.59
N TYR A 23 -20.69 -6.54 40.64
CA TYR A 23 -21.85 -5.64 40.69
C TYR A 23 -21.38 -4.18 40.79
N PHE A 24 -21.88 -3.33 39.89
CA PHE A 24 -21.61 -1.91 39.86
C PHE A 24 -22.77 -1.19 40.58
N ASN A 25 -22.52 -0.70 41.80
CA ASN A 25 -23.53 -0.04 42.64
C ASN A 25 -24.07 1.23 41.98
N ASP A 26 -23.18 2.05 41.40
CA ASP A 26 -23.53 3.31 40.75
C ASP A 26 -24.44 3.12 39.53
N GLU A 27 -24.25 2.01 38.81
CA GLU A 27 -25.06 1.67 37.64
C GLU A 27 -26.25 0.74 37.99
N LYS A 28 -26.35 0.28 39.26
CA LYS A 28 -27.31 -0.73 39.72
C LYS A 28 -27.34 -1.97 38.79
N LYS A 29 -26.17 -2.39 38.31
CA LYS A 29 -26.03 -3.37 37.24
C LYS A 29 -25.07 -4.48 37.62
N LYS A 30 -25.49 -5.73 37.37
CA LYS A 30 -24.61 -6.88 37.42
C LYS A 30 -23.84 -6.98 36.08
N PHE A 31 -22.52 -6.94 36.15
CA PHE A 31 -21.63 -7.23 35.05
C PHE A 31 -21.31 -8.70 35.00
N VAL A 32 -21.44 -9.33 33.83
CA VAL A 32 -21.13 -10.75 33.61
C VAL A 32 -20.27 -10.86 32.35
N TYR A 33 -19.17 -11.59 32.47
CA TYR A 33 -18.23 -11.76 31.37
C TYR A 33 -17.80 -13.24 31.27
N SER A 34 -17.81 -13.84 30.08
CA SER A 34 -17.40 -15.23 29.91
C SER A 34 -15.88 -15.35 29.92
N THR A 35 -15.34 -16.30 30.66
CA THR A 35 -13.89 -16.59 30.62
C THR A 35 -13.47 -17.41 29.39
N GLN A 36 -14.42 -17.89 28.59
CA GLN A 36 -14.23 -18.84 27.48
C GLN A 36 -13.67 -20.20 27.89
N ASN A 37 -13.53 -20.44 29.18
CA ASN A 37 -13.15 -21.74 29.69
C ASN A 37 -14.41 -22.49 30.14
N SER A 38 -14.44 -23.79 29.88
CA SER A 38 -15.50 -24.67 30.35
C SER A 38 -14.95 -25.74 31.30
N ILE A 39 -15.82 -26.23 32.14
CA ILE A 39 -15.51 -27.29 33.10
C ILE A 39 -16.79 -28.08 33.39
N LEU A 40 -16.66 -29.38 33.68
CA LEU A 40 -17.78 -30.17 34.21
C LEU A 40 -18.12 -29.68 35.64
N PRO A 41 -19.42 -29.48 35.99
CA PRO A 41 -19.81 -29.02 37.34
C PRO A 41 -19.29 -29.91 38.47
N ILE A 42 -19.08 -31.19 38.27
CA ILE A 42 -18.52 -32.13 39.26
C ILE A 42 -17.03 -31.75 39.61
N HIS A 43 -16.33 -31.13 38.68
CA HIS A 43 -14.93 -30.68 38.86
C HIS A 43 -14.83 -29.26 39.43
N TRP A 44 -15.97 -28.59 39.72
CA TRP A 44 -16.01 -27.23 40.22
C TRP A 44 -16.22 -27.22 41.74
N ASP A 45 -15.45 -26.42 42.42
CA ASP A 45 -15.64 -26.10 43.82
C ASP A 45 -16.59 -24.91 43.95
N PHE A 46 -17.84 -25.19 44.36
CA PHE A 46 -18.88 -24.16 44.49
C PHE A 46 -18.67 -23.23 45.69
N GLU A 47 -17.91 -23.65 46.69
CA GLU A 47 -17.57 -22.84 47.85
C GLU A 47 -16.44 -21.88 47.54
N ASN A 48 -15.33 -22.39 47.05
CA ASN A 48 -14.14 -21.60 46.70
C ASN A 48 -14.20 -20.94 45.31
N LYS A 49 -15.24 -21.19 44.51
CA LYS A 49 -15.46 -20.61 43.16
C LYS A 49 -14.28 -20.85 42.21
N CYS A 50 -13.66 -22.01 42.26
CA CYS A 50 -12.54 -22.40 41.44
C CYS A 50 -12.60 -23.91 41.07
N PRO A 51 -11.76 -24.40 40.14
CA PRO A 51 -11.59 -25.83 39.89
C PRO A 51 -11.15 -26.58 41.17
N ARG A 52 -11.72 -27.76 41.41
CA ARG A 52 -11.28 -28.61 42.56
C ARG A 52 -9.78 -28.91 42.50
N LYS A 53 -9.08 -28.64 43.60
CA LYS A 53 -7.63 -28.80 43.67
C LYS A 53 -7.20 -30.25 43.87
N THR A 54 -7.96 -30.99 44.66
CA THR A 54 -7.66 -32.37 45.10
C THR A 54 -8.88 -33.27 45.06
N GLY A 55 -8.70 -34.58 45.11
CA GLY A 55 -9.75 -35.61 45.15
C GLY A 55 -10.02 -36.25 43.79
N LYS A 56 -10.93 -37.28 43.79
CA LYS A 56 -11.27 -38.08 42.60
C LYS A 56 -11.94 -37.27 41.49
N ASN A 57 -12.58 -36.14 41.83
CA ASN A 57 -13.33 -35.30 40.93
C ASN A 57 -12.52 -34.06 40.48
N THR A 58 -11.23 -34.20 40.19
CA THR A 58 -10.42 -33.11 39.64
C THR A 58 -10.37 -33.16 38.11
N SER A 59 -10.39 -32.00 37.47
CA SER A 59 -10.19 -31.92 36.01
C SER A 59 -8.71 -32.02 35.63
N TYR A 60 -8.41 -32.63 34.49
CA TYR A 60 -7.05 -32.70 33.93
C TYR A 60 -6.46 -31.32 33.61
N ASN A 61 -7.31 -30.33 33.24
CA ASN A 61 -6.92 -28.97 32.89
C ASN A 61 -7.09 -27.95 34.04
N LYS A 62 -7.23 -28.45 35.29
CA LYS A 62 -7.46 -27.57 36.47
C LYS A 62 -6.42 -26.47 36.65
N VAL A 63 -5.16 -26.77 36.36
CA VAL A 63 -4.05 -25.82 36.50
C VAL A 63 -4.16 -24.69 35.49
N ASP A 64 -4.45 -25.01 34.23
CA ASP A 64 -4.62 -24.06 33.16
C ASP A 64 -5.83 -23.17 33.38
N ILE A 65 -6.95 -23.75 33.82
CA ILE A 65 -8.16 -22.99 34.15
C ILE A 65 -7.86 -22.06 35.34
N ALA A 66 -7.22 -22.56 36.41
CA ALA A 66 -6.90 -21.74 37.58
C ALA A 66 -5.95 -20.59 37.23
N LYS A 67 -4.99 -20.80 36.33
CA LYS A 67 -4.11 -19.74 35.81
C LYS A 67 -4.92 -18.67 35.08
N LYS A 68 -5.79 -19.09 34.17
CA LYS A 68 -6.64 -18.16 33.40
C LYS A 68 -7.61 -17.37 34.30
N LEU A 69 -8.15 -17.96 35.35
CA LEU A 69 -8.98 -17.23 36.32
C LEU A 69 -8.17 -16.17 37.06
N ARG A 70 -6.93 -16.44 37.41
CA ARG A 70 -6.02 -15.43 37.99
C ARG A 70 -5.74 -14.29 37.04
N ASP A 71 -5.54 -14.58 35.73
CA ASP A 71 -5.35 -13.52 34.75
C ASP A 71 -6.56 -12.55 34.72
N PHE A 72 -7.81 -13.06 34.93
CA PHE A 72 -9.00 -12.23 35.06
C PHE A 72 -9.02 -11.41 36.36
N GLU A 73 -8.55 -11.98 37.47
CA GLU A 73 -8.40 -11.30 38.75
C GLU A 73 -7.40 -10.15 38.63
N ASP A 74 -6.22 -10.43 38.08
CA ASP A 74 -5.16 -9.44 37.90
C ASP A 74 -5.60 -8.28 37.00
N ALA A 75 -6.26 -8.60 35.88
CA ALA A 75 -6.82 -7.59 34.98
C ALA A 75 -7.90 -6.73 35.66
N PHE A 76 -8.75 -7.33 36.47
CA PHE A 76 -9.76 -6.60 37.25
C PHE A 76 -9.11 -5.68 38.28
N HIS A 77 -8.13 -6.16 39.03
CA HIS A 77 -7.44 -5.36 40.02
C HIS A 77 -6.65 -4.21 39.40
N LEU A 78 -5.98 -4.45 38.26
CA LEU A 78 -5.24 -3.42 37.54
C LEU A 78 -6.11 -2.25 37.11
N ILE A 79 -7.27 -2.51 36.50
CA ILE A 79 -8.16 -1.44 36.02
C ILE A 79 -8.85 -0.72 37.19
N LYS A 80 -9.16 -1.46 38.25
CA LYS A 80 -9.73 -0.88 39.48
C LYS A 80 -8.74 0.07 40.16
N SER A 81 -7.48 -0.33 40.33
CA SER A 81 -6.41 0.51 40.90
C SER A 81 -6.17 1.79 40.09
N ARG A 82 -6.19 1.73 38.77
CA ARG A 82 -6.10 2.93 37.92
C ARG A 82 -7.25 3.90 38.12
N SER A 83 -8.44 3.37 38.35
CA SER A 83 -9.60 4.23 38.69
C SER A 83 -9.47 4.87 40.04
N GLU A 84 -8.95 4.17 41.03
CA GLU A 84 -8.73 4.70 42.40
C GLU A 84 -7.64 5.79 42.43
N LEU A 85 -6.69 5.76 41.47
CA LEU A 85 -5.69 6.80 41.24
C LEU A 85 -6.22 8.03 40.46
N GLY A 86 -7.50 8.03 40.07
CA GLY A 86 -8.13 9.17 39.41
C GLY A 86 -7.99 9.21 37.90
N ASP A 87 -7.29 8.22 37.27
CA ASP A 87 -7.03 8.19 35.82
C ASP A 87 -8.28 7.88 34.99
N LEU A 88 -9.30 7.19 35.58
CA LEU A 88 -10.44 6.67 34.82
C LEU A 88 -11.70 6.57 35.76
N ARG A 89 -12.87 6.86 35.21
CA ARG A 89 -14.14 6.53 35.88
C ARG A 89 -14.45 5.04 35.71
N PHE A 90 -14.42 4.28 36.81
CA PHE A 90 -14.65 2.83 36.76
C PHE A 90 -16.14 2.51 36.62
N ASN A 91 -16.51 1.94 35.48
CA ASN A 91 -17.86 1.50 35.16
C ASN A 91 -17.86 0.18 34.37
N SER A 92 -19.07 -0.38 34.15
CA SER A 92 -19.21 -1.68 33.45
C SER A 92 -18.69 -1.66 32.01
N SER A 93 -18.76 -0.50 31.36
CA SER A 93 -18.25 -0.33 29.98
C SER A 93 -16.73 -0.33 29.94
N VAL A 94 -16.09 0.41 30.86
CA VAL A 94 -14.63 0.48 31.00
C VAL A 94 -14.04 -0.89 31.35
N LEU A 95 -14.68 -1.63 32.29
CA LEU A 95 -14.25 -2.99 32.62
C LEU A 95 -14.38 -3.93 31.42
N LYS A 96 -15.48 -3.83 30.66
CA LYS A 96 -15.70 -4.63 29.47
C LYS A 96 -14.62 -4.36 28.42
N GLU A 97 -14.35 -3.10 28.13
CA GLU A 97 -13.33 -2.69 27.18
C GLU A 97 -11.94 -3.17 27.59
N HIS A 98 -11.61 -3.06 28.89
CA HIS A 98 -10.35 -3.55 29.43
C HIS A 98 -10.21 -5.08 29.27
N PHE A 99 -11.26 -5.83 29.61
CA PHE A 99 -11.25 -7.29 29.45
C PHE A 99 -11.20 -7.71 27.97
N ASP A 100 -11.96 -7.03 27.10
CA ASP A 100 -11.92 -7.29 25.65
C ASP A 100 -10.50 -7.04 25.10
N LYS A 101 -9.80 -6.02 25.63
CA LYS A 101 -8.41 -5.71 25.25
C LYS A 101 -7.41 -6.73 25.80
N VAL A 102 -7.47 -7.06 27.09
CA VAL A 102 -6.51 -7.95 27.76
C VAL A 102 -6.68 -9.40 27.25
N PHE A 103 -7.94 -9.85 27.09
CA PHE A 103 -8.26 -11.21 26.65
C PHE A 103 -8.50 -11.32 25.16
N HIS A 104 -8.05 -10.32 24.38
CA HIS A 104 -8.06 -10.34 22.91
C HIS A 104 -9.46 -10.63 22.31
N ARG A 105 -10.52 -10.10 22.93
CA ARG A 105 -11.84 -10.18 22.33
C ARG A 105 -12.05 -9.06 21.34
N ALA A 106 -12.47 -9.43 20.13
CA ALA A 106 -12.87 -8.45 19.15
C ALA A 106 -13.99 -7.56 19.70
N VAL A 107 -13.74 -6.26 19.77
CA VAL A 107 -14.78 -5.25 20.03
C VAL A 107 -15.87 -5.46 19.00
N LYS A 108 -17.13 -5.65 19.44
CA LYS A 108 -18.34 -5.92 18.62
C LYS A 108 -18.04 -6.26 17.18
N ALA A 109 -18.42 -7.43 16.71
CA ALA A 109 -18.13 -7.98 15.38
C ALA A 109 -18.48 -7.00 14.24
N SER A 110 -17.67 -5.96 14.09
CA SER A 110 -17.63 -5.22 12.84
C SER A 110 -17.10 -6.19 11.79
N SER A 111 -17.76 -6.29 10.65
CA SER A 111 -17.27 -7.11 9.56
C SER A 111 -15.88 -6.63 9.14
N PHE A 112 -15.09 -7.50 8.53
CA PHE A 112 -13.75 -7.14 8.04
C PHE A 112 -13.76 -5.86 7.20
N PHE A 113 -14.75 -5.71 6.32
CA PHE A 113 -14.86 -4.54 5.44
C PHE A 113 -15.38 -3.28 6.15
N GLU A 114 -16.20 -3.41 7.18
CA GLU A 114 -16.58 -2.25 8.02
C GLU A 114 -15.36 -1.67 8.75
N VAL A 115 -14.47 -2.54 9.24
CA VAL A 115 -13.21 -2.11 9.86
C VAL A 115 -12.28 -1.49 8.80
N TYR A 116 -12.27 -2.04 7.58
CA TYR A 116 -11.52 -1.47 6.47
C TYR A 116 -12.01 -0.05 6.13
N ASP A 117 -13.33 0.18 6.13
CA ASP A 117 -13.91 1.51 5.90
C ASP A 117 -13.53 2.49 7.01
N LYS A 118 -13.61 2.08 8.28
CA LYS A 118 -13.14 2.89 9.42
C LYS A 118 -11.68 3.32 9.24
N PHE A 119 -10.80 2.41 8.83
CA PHE A 119 -9.41 2.72 8.54
C PHE A 119 -9.26 3.79 7.46
N THR A 120 -9.93 3.61 6.32
CA THR A 120 -9.81 4.56 5.22
C THR A 120 -10.42 5.92 5.56
N ASP A 121 -11.53 5.94 6.32
CA ASP A 121 -12.21 7.17 6.73
C ASP A 121 -11.42 7.94 7.79
N GLU A 122 -10.78 7.26 8.73
CA GLU A 122 -9.85 7.89 9.69
C GLU A 122 -8.73 8.61 8.94
N LYS A 123 -8.07 7.92 7.99
CA LYS A 123 -6.99 8.50 7.19
C LYS A 123 -7.42 9.68 6.31
N LYS A 124 -8.66 9.66 5.83
CA LYS A 124 -9.27 10.80 5.11
C LYS A 124 -9.52 11.98 6.05
N LYS A 125 -10.15 11.74 7.22
CA LYS A 125 -10.45 12.78 8.22
C LYS A 125 -9.19 13.47 8.72
N LEU A 126 -8.13 12.72 8.98
CA LEU A 126 -6.83 13.24 9.41
C LEU A 126 -6.06 13.95 8.27
N LYS A 127 -6.60 13.96 7.04
CA LYS A 127 -5.94 14.52 5.84
C LYS A 127 -4.55 13.94 5.56
N GLU A 128 -4.26 12.74 6.07
CA GLU A 128 -2.97 12.06 5.86
C GLU A 128 -2.80 11.58 4.42
N TRP A 129 -3.90 11.32 3.70
CA TRP A 129 -3.86 10.73 2.38
C TRP A 129 -4.32 11.67 1.28
N LYS A 130 -3.56 11.69 0.19
CA LYS A 130 -3.98 12.30 -1.08
C LYS A 130 -5.02 11.40 -1.78
N LEU A 131 -5.82 11.98 -2.66
CA LEU A 131 -6.84 11.26 -3.44
C LEU A 131 -6.29 10.01 -4.16
N SER A 132 -5.04 10.09 -4.66
CA SER A 132 -4.40 8.95 -5.31
C SER A 132 -4.11 7.78 -4.35
N THR A 133 -3.83 8.05 -3.08
CA THR A 133 -3.66 7.03 -2.04
C THR A 133 -5.00 6.40 -1.68
N ILE A 134 -6.04 7.22 -1.51
CA ILE A 134 -7.41 6.75 -1.27
C ILE A 134 -7.86 5.80 -2.38
N LYS A 135 -7.66 6.18 -3.65
CA LYS A 135 -7.97 5.32 -4.81
C LYS A 135 -7.25 3.96 -4.75
N ARG A 136 -5.99 3.93 -4.29
CA ARG A 136 -5.23 2.66 -4.14
C ARG A 136 -5.85 1.76 -3.08
N TYR A 137 -6.24 2.31 -1.93
CA TYR A 137 -6.88 1.53 -0.86
C TYR A 137 -8.29 1.08 -1.24
N ASN A 138 -9.04 1.88 -1.99
CA ASN A 138 -10.33 1.45 -2.55
C ASN A 138 -10.13 0.29 -3.55
N ASN A 139 -9.09 0.36 -4.39
CA ASN A 139 -8.79 -0.72 -5.34
C ASN A 139 -8.43 -2.03 -4.62
N ILE A 140 -7.59 -2.00 -3.57
CA ILE A 140 -7.29 -3.23 -2.83
C ILE A 140 -8.53 -3.76 -2.08
N LYS A 141 -9.42 -2.89 -1.58
CA LYS A 141 -10.70 -3.31 -1.02
C LYS A 141 -11.53 -4.09 -2.06
N SER A 142 -11.65 -3.55 -3.27
CA SER A 142 -12.37 -4.22 -4.36
C SER A 142 -11.74 -5.57 -4.74
N ILE A 143 -10.40 -5.65 -4.76
CA ILE A 143 -9.67 -6.91 -5.01
C ILE A 143 -9.98 -7.95 -3.92
N LEU A 144 -10.01 -7.54 -2.65
CA LEU A 144 -10.35 -8.44 -1.53
C LEU A 144 -11.82 -8.90 -1.56
N GLN A 145 -12.74 -8.02 -1.97
CA GLN A 145 -14.16 -8.36 -2.14
C GLN A 145 -14.36 -9.35 -3.30
N GLU A 146 -13.62 -9.17 -4.39
CA GLU A 146 -13.63 -10.11 -5.50
C GLU A 146 -13.01 -11.45 -5.13
N PHE A 147 -11.92 -11.45 -4.36
CA PHE A 147 -11.33 -12.65 -3.79
C PHE A 147 -12.35 -13.46 -2.97
N GLU A 148 -13.13 -12.81 -2.07
CA GLU A 148 -14.18 -13.49 -1.31
C GLU A 148 -15.17 -14.22 -2.22
N LYS A 149 -15.58 -13.56 -3.31
CA LYS A 149 -16.58 -14.12 -4.24
C LYS A 149 -16.01 -15.29 -5.03
N VAL A 150 -14.83 -15.12 -5.61
CA VAL A 150 -14.21 -16.10 -6.52
C VAL A 150 -13.77 -17.35 -5.75
N LYS A 151 -13.09 -17.17 -4.62
CA LYS A 151 -12.59 -18.27 -3.79
C LYS A 151 -13.61 -18.78 -2.78
N LYS A 152 -14.82 -18.19 -2.71
CA LYS A 152 -15.84 -18.48 -1.69
C LYS A 152 -15.25 -18.44 -0.27
N TYR A 153 -14.30 -17.56 -0.05
CA TYR A 153 -13.52 -17.43 1.19
C TYR A 153 -13.92 -16.16 1.94
N LYS A 154 -14.83 -16.28 2.91
CA LYS A 154 -15.30 -15.16 3.71
C LYS A 154 -14.16 -14.60 4.58
N LEU A 155 -13.82 -13.33 4.39
CA LEU A 155 -12.77 -12.65 5.14
C LEU A 155 -13.23 -12.28 6.55
N THR A 156 -12.48 -12.75 7.52
CA THR A 156 -12.55 -12.37 8.94
C THR A 156 -11.13 -12.30 9.47
N PHE A 157 -10.88 -11.51 10.51
CA PHE A 157 -9.53 -11.38 11.07
C PHE A 157 -8.92 -12.73 11.50
N ASN A 158 -9.73 -13.64 12.04
CA ASN A 158 -9.26 -14.97 12.45
C ASN A 158 -8.90 -15.88 11.26
N LYS A 159 -9.41 -15.59 10.07
CA LYS A 159 -9.10 -16.34 8.84
C LYS A 159 -7.93 -15.74 8.04
N ILE A 160 -7.35 -14.65 8.50
CA ILE A 160 -6.15 -14.07 7.88
C ILE A 160 -4.93 -14.85 8.37
N ASN A 161 -4.71 -16.01 7.80
CA ASN A 161 -3.68 -16.97 8.13
C ASN A 161 -2.91 -17.43 6.89
N LYS A 162 -2.05 -18.44 7.02
CA LYS A 162 -1.28 -19.00 5.91
C LYS A 162 -2.16 -19.48 4.76
N THR A 163 -3.31 -20.11 5.05
CA THR A 163 -4.27 -20.55 4.02
C THR A 163 -4.80 -19.37 3.21
N PHE A 164 -5.23 -18.28 3.88
CA PHE A 164 -5.61 -17.06 3.19
C PHE A 164 -4.49 -16.55 2.28
N TYR A 165 -3.25 -16.51 2.77
CA TYR A 165 -2.13 -16.01 1.98
C TYR A 165 -1.89 -16.86 0.73
N THR A 166 -1.95 -18.19 0.84
CA THR A 166 -1.82 -19.11 -0.30
C THR A 166 -2.93 -18.89 -1.32
N GLU A 167 -4.20 -18.88 -0.88
CA GLU A 167 -5.36 -18.66 -1.75
C GLU A 167 -5.37 -17.27 -2.41
N PHE A 168 -4.93 -16.23 -1.69
CA PHE A 168 -4.82 -14.88 -2.22
C PHE A 168 -3.66 -14.75 -3.22
N THR A 169 -2.60 -15.51 -3.04
CA THR A 169 -1.47 -15.57 -3.98
C THR A 169 -1.92 -16.22 -5.28
N ASP A 170 -2.56 -17.37 -5.20
CA ASP A 170 -3.11 -18.09 -6.36
C ASP A 170 -4.14 -17.22 -7.11
N PHE A 171 -5.12 -16.66 -6.40
CA PHE A 171 -6.09 -15.72 -6.98
C PHE A 171 -5.41 -14.54 -7.68
N SER A 172 -4.36 -13.98 -7.09
CA SER A 172 -3.67 -12.84 -7.65
C SER A 172 -2.92 -13.17 -8.93
N TYR A 173 -2.25 -14.31 -8.99
CA TYR A 173 -1.46 -14.71 -10.15
C TYR A 173 -2.31 -15.38 -11.22
N GLU A 174 -3.17 -16.34 -10.86
CA GLU A 174 -3.88 -17.15 -11.84
C GLU A 174 -5.18 -16.49 -12.31
N TYR A 175 -6.00 -15.98 -11.40
CA TYR A 175 -7.27 -15.38 -11.78
C TYR A 175 -7.14 -13.91 -12.23
N ARG A 176 -6.37 -13.08 -11.47
CA ARG A 176 -6.21 -11.64 -11.77
C ARG A 176 -5.06 -11.34 -12.72
N ASP A 177 -4.27 -12.33 -13.06
CA ASP A 177 -3.08 -12.19 -13.91
C ASP A 177 -2.12 -11.05 -13.45
N HIS A 178 -1.96 -10.89 -12.15
CA HIS A 178 -1.07 -9.88 -11.59
C HIS A 178 0.40 -10.27 -11.77
N CYS A 179 1.23 -9.34 -12.21
CA CYS A 179 2.68 -9.51 -12.10
C CYS A 179 3.16 -9.36 -10.65
N THR A 180 4.35 -9.89 -10.34
CA THR A 180 4.98 -9.87 -9.01
C THR A 180 5.00 -8.48 -8.38
N ASN A 181 5.26 -7.42 -9.14
CA ASN A 181 5.27 -6.05 -8.63
C ASN A 181 3.87 -5.57 -8.17
N THR A 182 2.82 -5.98 -8.87
CA THR A 182 1.43 -5.66 -8.51
C THR A 182 1.02 -6.43 -7.25
N PHE A 183 1.31 -7.74 -7.20
CA PHE A 183 1.06 -8.58 -6.03
C PHE A 183 1.79 -8.04 -4.79
N SER A 184 3.11 -7.77 -4.92
CA SER A 184 3.92 -7.21 -3.82
C SER A 184 3.35 -5.90 -3.27
N ARG A 185 2.88 -5.00 -4.14
CA ARG A 185 2.22 -3.75 -3.75
C ARG A 185 0.92 -4.02 -3.00
N ASN A 186 0.09 -4.93 -3.48
CA ASN A 186 -1.20 -5.27 -2.89
C ASN A 186 -1.01 -5.89 -1.49
N VAL A 187 -0.06 -6.82 -1.34
CA VAL A 187 0.32 -7.38 -0.03
C VAL A 187 0.81 -6.27 0.91
N GLY A 188 1.62 -5.32 0.42
CA GLY A 188 2.08 -4.20 1.23
C GLY A 188 0.95 -3.30 1.74
N LEU A 189 -0.03 -2.97 0.89
CA LEU A 189 -1.21 -2.19 1.29
C LEU A 189 -2.09 -2.95 2.27
N PHE A 190 -2.31 -4.24 2.04
CA PHE A 190 -3.03 -5.12 2.93
C PHE A 190 -2.37 -5.18 4.32
N LYS A 191 -1.07 -5.43 4.39
CA LYS A 191 -0.31 -5.44 5.66
C LYS A 191 -0.43 -4.11 6.40
N THR A 192 -0.39 -2.97 5.71
CA THR A 192 -0.57 -1.65 6.34
C THR A 192 -1.94 -1.53 7.02
N PHE A 193 -3.01 -2.00 6.37
CA PHE A 193 -4.33 -2.07 6.99
C PHE A 193 -4.34 -3.02 8.20
N MET A 194 -3.75 -4.21 8.09
CA MET A 194 -3.71 -5.19 9.18
C MET A 194 -2.94 -4.67 10.40
N PHE A 195 -1.81 -3.97 10.20
CA PHE A 195 -1.08 -3.31 11.29
C PHE A 195 -1.94 -2.24 11.98
N TRP A 196 -2.66 -1.42 11.21
CA TRP A 196 -3.58 -0.45 11.79
C TRP A 196 -4.72 -1.14 12.56
N ALA A 197 -5.30 -2.20 12.02
CA ALA A 197 -6.36 -2.97 12.67
C ALA A 197 -5.88 -3.60 13.99
N THR A 198 -4.65 -4.13 14.01
CA THR A 198 -4.03 -4.67 15.23
C THR A 198 -3.80 -3.56 16.27
N LYS A 199 -3.23 -2.42 15.84
CA LYS A 199 -2.99 -1.27 16.73
C LYS A 199 -4.29 -0.73 17.36
N ASN A 200 -5.41 -0.81 16.63
CA ASN A 200 -6.72 -0.34 17.08
C ASN A 200 -7.61 -1.44 17.68
N ASN A 201 -7.04 -2.59 18.05
CA ASN A 201 -7.71 -3.72 18.69
C ASN A 201 -8.88 -4.34 17.89
N PHE A 202 -8.87 -4.22 16.56
CA PHE A 202 -9.79 -4.93 15.67
C PHE A 202 -9.26 -6.30 15.26
N ASN A 203 -7.95 -6.49 15.28
CA ASN A 203 -7.27 -7.73 14.93
C ASN A 203 -6.32 -8.16 16.05
N PHE A 204 -6.32 -9.44 16.39
CA PHE A 204 -5.43 -10.07 17.37
C PHE A 204 -4.62 -11.21 16.77
N ASN A 205 -4.87 -11.56 15.52
CA ASN A 205 -4.10 -12.56 14.79
C ASN A 205 -2.89 -11.89 14.12
N ASN A 206 -1.69 -12.41 14.39
CA ASN A 206 -0.43 -11.90 13.88
C ASN A 206 0.12 -12.66 12.66
N ASP A 207 -0.57 -13.70 12.17
CA ASP A 207 -0.11 -14.54 11.05
C ASP A 207 0.22 -13.71 9.80
N PHE A 208 -0.50 -12.60 9.58
CA PHE A 208 -0.23 -11.71 8.45
C PHE A 208 1.19 -11.10 8.45
N MET A 209 1.88 -11.09 9.58
CA MET A 209 3.26 -10.60 9.67
C MET A 209 4.22 -11.50 8.90
N GLU A 210 3.93 -12.80 8.82
CA GLU A 210 4.70 -13.80 8.08
C GLU A 210 4.46 -13.76 6.57
N PHE A 211 3.47 -13.01 6.09
CA PHE A 211 3.19 -12.91 4.65
C PHE A 211 4.36 -12.27 3.93
N LYS A 212 4.96 -13.03 3.03
CA LYS A 212 6.11 -12.58 2.25
C LYS A 212 5.67 -11.51 1.25
N LYS A 213 6.32 -10.37 1.31
CA LYS A 213 6.20 -9.33 0.29
C LYS A 213 7.34 -9.53 -0.71
N PRO A 214 7.08 -10.02 -1.93
CA PRO A 214 8.14 -10.23 -2.92
C PRO A 214 8.94 -8.96 -3.16
N LYS A 215 10.25 -9.10 -3.38
CA LYS A 215 11.10 -7.98 -3.77
C LYS A 215 10.66 -7.43 -5.12
N ARG A 216 10.83 -6.11 -5.29
CA ARG A 216 10.50 -5.46 -6.56
C ARG A 216 11.42 -5.96 -7.66
N VAL A 217 10.82 -6.41 -8.75
CA VAL A 217 11.52 -6.78 -9.98
C VAL A 217 11.70 -5.55 -10.87
N ILE A 218 12.91 -5.34 -11.34
CA ILE A 218 13.22 -4.28 -12.31
C ILE A 218 13.10 -4.90 -13.71
N THR A 219 12.16 -4.40 -14.50
CA THR A 219 11.95 -4.85 -15.89
C THR A 219 12.49 -3.82 -16.86
N LYS A 220 12.94 -4.28 -18.02
CA LYS A 220 13.38 -3.42 -19.13
C LYS A 220 12.25 -2.45 -19.50
N GLN A 221 12.60 -1.19 -19.64
CA GLN A 221 11.66 -0.13 -20.00
C GLN A 221 12.23 0.67 -21.17
N GLU A 222 11.41 1.04 -22.13
CA GLU A 222 11.88 1.73 -23.32
C GLU A 222 12.10 3.23 -23.08
N ALA A 223 13.08 3.78 -23.82
CA ALA A 223 13.39 5.19 -23.96
C ALA A 223 13.64 5.50 -25.44
N MET A 224 13.34 6.70 -25.87
CA MET A 224 13.61 7.14 -27.24
C MET A 224 15.05 7.62 -27.41
N SER A 225 15.59 7.48 -28.62
CA SER A 225 16.84 8.15 -29.00
C SER A 225 16.59 9.61 -29.37
N LEU A 226 17.67 10.40 -29.48
CA LEU A 226 17.58 11.78 -29.93
C LEU A 226 17.05 11.87 -31.38
N GLU A 227 17.45 10.96 -32.23
CA GLU A 227 17.02 10.84 -33.63
C GLU A 227 15.51 10.57 -33.70
N GLN A 228 15.01 9.65 -32.89
CA GLN A 228 13.58 9.35 -32.81
C GLN A 228 12.76 10.55 -32.32
N ILE A 229 13.29 11.36 -31.40
CA ILE A 229 12.61 12.60 -30.98
C ILE A 229 12.59 13.61 -32.13
N LYS A 230 13.66 13.73 -32.92
CA LYS A 230 13.70 14.61 -34.10
C LYS A 230 12.68 14.18 -35.16
N ILE A 231 12.62 12.89 -35.47
CA ILE A 231 11.63 12.32 -36.41
C ILE A 231 10.20 12.62 -35.90
N LEU A 232 9.93 12.34 -34.65
CA LEU A 232 8.63 12.61 -34.05
C LEU A 232 8.28 14.09 -34.12
N TYR A 233 9.20 15.00 -33.79
CA TYR A 233 8.93 16.44 -33.81
C TYR A 233 8.71 16.96 -35.24
N ALA A 234 9.48 16.45 -36.21
CA ALA A 234 9.36 16.83 -37.62
C ALA A 234 8.10 16.25 -38.29
N SER A 235 7.45 15.24 -37.69
CA SER A 235 6.21 14.69 -38.24
C SER A 235 5.09 15.70 -38.15
N ASP A 236 4.27 15.79 -39.22
CA ASP A 236 3.08 16.62 -39.26
C ASP A 236 1.85 15.73 -39.09
N SER A 237 0.99 16.10 -38.17
CA SER A 237 -0.29 15.44 -37.97
C SER A 237 -1.41 16.41 -38.28
N LYS A 238 -2.27 16.06 -39.25
CA LYS A 238 -3.48 16.83 -39.56
C LYS A 238 -4.48 16.86 -38.38
N ASN A 239 -4.23 16.10 -37.35
CA ASN A 239 -5.06 16.02 -36.15
C ASN A 239 -4.48 16.89 -35.03
N GLU A 240 -5.11 18.03 -34.76
CA GLU A 240 -4.68 18.95 -33.68
C GLU A 240 -4.47 18.27 -32.33
N ARG A 241 -5.33 17.29 -31.99
CA ARG A 241 -5.18 16.52 -30.74
C ARG A 241 -3.84 15.81 -30.67
N LEU A 242 -3.38 15.23 -31.78
CA LEU A 242 -2.12 14.50 -31.84
C LEU A 242 -0.94 15.47 -31.86
N GLU A 243 -1.06 16.62 -32.55
CA GLU A 243 -0.05 17.67 -32.53
C GLU A 243 0.21 18.18 -31.11
N ILE A 244 -0.86 18.53 -30.37
CA ILE A 244 -0.74 18.93 -28.96
C ILE A 244 -0.07 17.85 -28.12
N ALA A 245 -0.47 16.59 -28.31
CA ALA A 245 0.11 15.47 -27.56
C ALA A 245 1.59 15.24 -27.87
N LYS A 246 1.99 15.41 -29.14
CA LYS A 246 3.37 15.37 -29.63
C LYS A 246 4.20 16.47 -28.97
N ASP A 247 3.76 17.70 -29.04
CA ASP A 247 4.49 18.85 -28.48
C ASP A 247 4.71 18.68 -26.97
N ILE A 248 3.67 18.30 -26.24
CA ILE A 248 3.76 18.01 -24.78
C ILE A 248 4.74 16.88 -24.50
N PHE A 249 4.73 15.82 -25.29
CA PHE A 249 5.62 14.69 -25.08
C PHE A 249 7.09 15.04 -25.40
N VAL A 250 7.31 15.76 -26.51
CA VAL A 250 8.64 16.26 -26.88
C VAL A 250 9.14 17.23 -25.81
N PHE A 251 8.34 18.16 -25.33
CA PHE A 251 8.68 19.04 -24.21
C PHE A 251 9.12 18.26 -22.97
N GLN A 252 8.40 17.17 -22.62
CA GLN A 252 8.82 16.30 -21.52
C GLN A 252 10.16 15.58 -21.79
N CYS A 253 10.41 15.16 -23.02
CA CYS A 253 11.70 14.56 -23.41
C CYS A 253 12.86 15.57 -23.29
N LEU A 254 12.62 16.86 -23.51
CA LEU A 254 13.61 17.91 -23.41
C LEU A 254 13.90 18.41 -21.98
N THR A 255 12.95 18.21 -21.06
CA THR A 255 13.00 18.78 -19.71
C THR A 255 13.06 17.72 -18.60
N GLY A 256 12.73 16.49 -18.91
CA GLY A 256 12.64 15.41 -17.92
C GLY A 256 11.52 15.57 -16.88
N MET A 257 10.56 16.47 -17.09
CA MET A 257 9.45 16.75 -16.17
C MET A 257 8.46 15.58 -16.11
N ARG A 258 7.84 15.39 -14.91
CA ARG A 258 6.70 14.49 -14.79
C ARG A 258 5.45 15.13 -15.41
N TYR A 259 4.59 14.32 -16.03
CA TYR A 259 3.36 14.85 -16.65
C TYR A 259 2.53 15.73 -15.69
N GLY A 260 2.40 15.29 -14.44
CA GLY A 260 1.66 16.07 -13.42
C GLY A 260 2.33 17.38 -12.99
N GLU A 261 3.61 17.61 -13.33
CA GLU A 261 4.32 18.84 -13.04
C GLU A 261 4.07 19.91 -14.13
N LEU A 262 3.65 19.51 -15.32
CA LEU A 262 3.43 20.42 -16.46
C LEU A 262 2.35 21.49 -16.16
N LYS A 263 1.37 21.18 -15.32
CA LYS A 263 0.34 22.14 -14.90
C LYS A 263 0.86 23.29 -14.03
N LEU A 264 2.12 23.19 -13.53
CA LEU A 264 2.76 24.22 -12.74
C LEU A 264 3.46 25.27 -13.61
N ILE A 265 3.54 25.02 -14.92
CA ILE A 265 4.17 25.93 -15.87
C ILE A 265 3.30 27.16 -16.08
N ASN A 266 3.88 28.32 -15.95
CA ASN A 266 3.27 29.59 -16.32
C ASN A 266 4.39 30.60 -16.66
N LYS A 267 4.05 31.71 -17.34
CA LYS A 267 5.03 32.70 -17.79
C LYS A 267 5.83 33.30 -16.64
N ARG A 268 5.25 33.42 -15.43
CA ARG A 268 5.90 34.06 -14.27
C ARG A 268 7.02 33.20 -13.67
N ASN A 269 7.03 31.90 -13.90
CA ASN A 269 8.08 31.02 -13.36
C ASN A 269 9.13 30.62 -14.41
N VAL A 270 9.09 31.27 -15.58
CA VAL A 270 10.15 31.12 -16.60
C VAL A 270 10.95 32.42 -16.66
N PHE A 271 12.24 32.36 -16.35
CA PHE A 271 13.14 33.51 -16.38
C PHE A 271 14.50 33.09 -16.96
N LYS A 272 15.01 33.88 -17.93
CA LYS A 272 16.30 33.63 -18.63
C LYS A 272 16.46 32.16 -19.08
N ASN A 273 15.42 31.62 -19.71
CA ASN A 273 15.39 30.23 -20.18
C ASN A 273 15.49 29.16 -19.08
N ILE A 274 15.16 29.50 -17.85
CA ILE A 274 15.08 28.59 -16.71
C ILE A 274 13.64 28.58 -16.19
N LEU A 275 13.08 27.40 -16.08
CA LEU A 275 11.77 27.18 -15.46
C LEU A 275 11.99 26.84 -13.98
N MET A 276 11.54 27.70 -13.09
CA MET A 276 11.61 27.53 -11.64
C MET A 276 10.36 26.80 -11.12
N LEU A 277 10.53 25.59 -10.65
CA LEU A 277 9.43 24.72 -10.20
C LEU A 277 9.48 24.46 -8.70
N LYS A 278 8.35 24.70 -8.03
CA LYS A 278 8.09 24.22 -6.69
C LYS A 278 7.20 22.98 -6.79
N GLU A 279 7.75 21.81 -6.40
CA GLU A 279 7.00 20.55 -6.51
C GLU A 279 5.81 20.51 -5.54
N GLU A 280 4.59 20.29 -6.07
CA GLU A 280 3.34 20.16 -5.27
C GLU A 280 3.34 19.04 -4.22
N LYS A 281 4.10 17.98 -4.46
CA LYS A 281 4.08 16.80 -3.58
C LYS A 281 4.84 16.96 -2.29
N ASN A 282 5.65 18.00 -2.16
CA ASN A 282 6.47 18.17 -0.97
C ASN A 282 6.80 19.66 -0.77
N THR A 283 6.03 20.32 0.10
CA THR A 283 6.20 21.75 0.43
C THR A 283 7.55 22.08 1.05
N SER A 284 8.28 21.07 1.55
CA SER A 284 9.63 21.21 2.13
C SER A 284 10.76 21.09 1.10
N LYS A 285 10.45 20.85 -0.19
CA LYS A 285 11.47 20.77 -1.23
C LYS A 285 11.89 22.16 -1.71
N PRO A 286 13.18 22.38 -1.96
CA PRO A 286 13.65 23.61 -2.61
C PRO A 286 13.05 23.76 -4.01
N ILE A 287 13.03 24.99 -4.52
CA ILE A 287 12.73 25.28 -5.91
C ILE A 287 13.73 24.52 -6.78
N ARG A 288 13.23 23.93 -7.85
CA ARG A 288 14.03 23.19 -8.83
C ARG A 288 14.12 24.00 -10.12
N ASP A 289 15.32 24.21 -10.59
CA ASP A 289 15.58 24.88 -11.84
C ASP A 289 15.67 23.87 -12.97
N VAL A 290 14.87 24.09 -14.02
CA VAL A 290 14.84 23.27 -15.23
C VAL A 290 15.27 24.14 -16.39
N PRO A 291 16.50 23.98 -16.92
CA PRO A 291 16.95 24.70 -18.11
C PRO A 291 16.09 24.32 -19.34
N LEU A 292 15.72 25.34 -20.11
CA LEU A 292 14.88 25.16 -21.30
C LEU A 292 15.74 25.36 -22.57
N THR A 293 15.66 24.39 -23.48
CA THR A 293 16.23 24.52 -24.83
C THR A 293 15.42 25.51 -25.67
N LYS A 294 15.97 26.00 -26.79
CA LYS A 294 15.23 26.84 -27.72
C LYS A 294 13.91 26.20 -28.16
N LEU A 295 13.93 24.91 -28.47
CA LEU A 295 12.74 24.17 -28.87
C LEU A 295 11.70 24.08 -27.73
N ALA A 296 12.15 23.86 -26.50
CA ALA A 296 11.23 23.83 -25.35
C ALA A 296 10.55 25.20 -25.14
N ILE A 297 11.26 26.29 -25.37
CA ILE A 297 10.71 27.66 -25.30
C ILE A 297 9.69 27.87 -26.41
N GLN A 298 10.01 27.52 -27.67
CA GLN A 298 9.08 27.60 -28.80
C GLN A 298 7.76 26.86 -28.53
N ILE A 299 7.85 25.65 -27.95
CA ILE A 299 6.65 24.91 -27.55
C ILE A 299 5.86 25.68 -26.48
N LEU A 300 6.51 26.26 -25.47
CA LEU A 300 5.81 27.04 -24.45
C LEU A 300 5.19 28.30 -25.01
N GLU A 301 5.86 29.01 -25.91
CA GLU A 301 5.34 30.21 -26.58
C GLU A 301 4.14 29.89 -27.45
N LYS A 302 4.17 28.76 -28.20
CA LYS A 302 3.04 28.27 -29.01
C LYS A 302 1.75 28.15 -28.18
N TYR A 303 1.87 27.80 -26.91
CA TYR A 303 0.73 27.61 -25.98
C TYR A 303 0.66 28.71 -24.89
N ASN A 304 1.25 29.86 -25.10
CA ASN A 304 1.25 30.97 -24.15
C ASN A 304 1.65 30.55 -22.72
N TYR A 305 2.60 29.63 -22.58
CA TYR A 305 3.06 29.04 -21.31
C TYR A 305 1.97 28.31 -20.51
N ALA A 306 0.88 27.91 -21.16
CA ALA A 306 -0.22 27.14 -20.57
C ALA A 306 -0.50 25.92 -21.45
N LEU A 307 0.25 24.83 -21.24
CA LEU A 307 0.10 23.63 -22.05
C LEU A 307 -1.32 23.05 -21.93
N PRO A 308 -2.00 22.72 -23.04
CA PRO A 308 -3.38 22.20 -23.04
C PRO A 308 -3.43 20.74 -22.59
N LEU A 309 -3.23 20.49 -21.28
CA LEU A 309 -3.11 19.18 -20.67
C LEU A 309 -4.46 18.46 -20.61
N LYS A 310 -4.45 17.21 -21.01
CA LYS A 310 -5.57 16.26 -20.85
C LYS A 310 -5.32 15.31 -19.67
N SER A 311 -6.20 14.35 -19.44
CA SER A 311 -5.88 13.28 -18.49
C SER A 311 -4.64 12.50 -18.95
N ASN A 312 -3.84 12.00 -18.02
CA ASN A 312 -2.62 11.23 -18.36
C ASN A 312 -2.93 10.02 -19.25
N GLN A 313 -4.12 9.40 -19.08
CA GLN A 313 -4.55 8.29 -19.94
C GLN A 313 -4.74 8.76 -21.38
N LYS A 314 -5.54 9.82 -21.62
CA LYS A 314 -5.76 10.37 -22.95
C LYS A 314 -4.48 10.86 -23.62
N GLN A 315 -3.54 11.40 -22.84
CA GLN A 315 -2.21 11.78 -23.33
C GLN A 315 -1.43 10.54 -23.79
N ASN A 316 -1.41 9.47 -23.00
CA ASN A 316 -0.73 8.21 -23.37
C ASN A 316 -1.34 7.59 -24.63
N ASP A 317 -2.65 7.59 -24.77
CA ASP A 317 -3.33 7.06 -25.97
C ASP A 317 -2.92 7.87 -27.21
N SER A 318 -2.94 9.21 -27.13
CA SER A 318 -2.51 10.08 -28.23
C SER A 318 -1.02 9.94 -28.56
N ILE A 319 -0.16 9.73 -27.57
CA ILE A 319 1.29 9.46 -27.82
C ILE A 319 1.46 8.15 -28.61
N LYS A 320 0.72 7.11 -28.29
CA LYS A 320 0.77 5.86 -29.01
C LYS A 320 0.28 5.99 -30.45
N ASP A 321 -0.84 6.71 -30.64
CA ASP A 321 -1.39 6.97 -31.96
C ASP A 321 -0.38 7.71 -32.87
N ILE A 322 0.25 8.79 -32.36
CA ILE A 322 1.23 9.55 -33.15
C ILE A 322 2.52 8.77 -33.40
N LEU A 323 3.03 8.00 -32.42
CA LEU A 323 4.21 7.19 -32.60
C LEU A 323 3.99 6.08 -33.64
N LYS A 324 2.81 5.47 -33.64
CA LYS A 324 2.43 4.49 -34.64
C LYS A 324 2.41 5.12 -36.05
N SER A 325 1.83 6.30 -36.19
CA SER A 325 1.81 7.00 -37.49
C SER A 325 3.21 7.44 -37.97
N CYS A 326 4.19 7.55 -37.08
CA CYS A 326 5.58 7.84 -37.41
C CYS A 326 6.41 6.58 -37.70
N GLY A 327 5.80 5.37 -37.75
CA GLY A 327 6.49 4.13 -38.08
C GLY A 327 7.28 3.54 -36.90
N PHE A 328 6.98 3.91 -35.65
CA PHE A 328 7.60 3.31 -34.46
C PHE A 328 6.85 2.04 -34.03
N ASP A 329 6.55 1.15 -34.97
CA ASP A 329 5.76 -0.08 -34.78
C ASP A 329 6.59 -1.37 -34.72
N TYR A 330 7.92 -1.26 -34.75
CA TYR A 330 8.83 -2.38 -34.62
C TYR A 330 8.72 -3.05 -33.26
N ASP A 331 8.96 -4.36 -33.23
CA ASP A 331 8.84 -5.19 -32.04
C ASP A 331 9.93 -4.94 -31.01
N VAL A 332 9.54 -4.93 -29.75
CA VAL A 332 10.43 -4.88 -28.59
C VAL A 332 10.03 -5.94 -27.57
N GLU A 333 11.04 -6.61 -27.03
CA GLU A 333 10.86 -7.65 -26.03
C GLU A 333 11.01 -7.08 -24.62
N PHE A 334 10.16 -7.54 -23.71
CA PHE A 334 10.29 -7.29 -22.29
C PHE A 334 9.87 -8.51 -21.48
N THR A 335 10.45 -8.61 -20.29
CA THR A 335 10.17 -9.70 -19.38
C THR A 335 9.07 -9.32 -18.39
N ARG A 336 8.07 -10.18 -18.27
CA ARG A 336 7.07 -10.16 -17.22
C ARG A 336 7.38 -11.26 -16.21
N ILE A 337 7.28 -10.96 -14.92
CA ILE A 337 7.56 -11.93 -13.86
C ILE A 337 6.31 -12.14 -13.02
N LYS A 338 5.89 -13.40 -12.90
CA LYS A 338 4.80 -13.92 -12.10
C LYS A 338 5.36 -14.91 -11.07
N GLY A 339 5.53 -14.49 -9.82
CA GLY A 339 6.18 -15.34 -8.81
C GLY A 339 7.61 -15.68 -9.21
N VAL A 340 7.86 -16.94 -9.55
CA VAL A 340 9.13 -17.47 -10.07
C VAL A 340 9.14 -17.59 -11.59
N GLU A 341 7.98 -17.51 -12.22
CA GLU A 341 7.84 -17.65 -13.67
C GLU A 341 8.25 -16.38 -14.39
N GLN A 342 8.96 -16.55 -15.49
CA GLN A 342 9.42 -15.49 -16.35
C GLN A 342 8.83 -15.69 -17.73
N GLU A 343 8.07 -14.72 -18.19
CA GLU A 343 7.44 -14.70 -19.51
C GLU A 343 8.09 -13.59 -20.36
N THR A 344 8.54 -13.92 -21.56
CA THR A 344 8.96 -12.92 -22.54
C THR A 344 7.75 -12.48 -23.36
N ILE A 345 7.46 -11.18 -23.34
CA ILE A 345 6.35 -10.59 -24.08
C ILE A 345 6.91 -9.70 -25.17
N ILE A 346 6.39 -9.85 -26.37
CA ILE A 346 6.70 -9.01 -27.54
C ILE A 346 5.57 -7.99 -27.68
N LYS A 347 5.92 -6.72 -27.86
CA LYS A 347 4.99 -5.63 -28.16
C LYS A 347 5.65 -4.63 -29.09
N SER A 348 4.84 -3.93 -29.86
CA SER A 348 5.36 -2.82 -30.65
C SER A 348 5.95 -1.71 -29.77
N PHE A 349 7.00 -1.06 -30.23
CA PHE A 349 7.70 -0.01 -29.48
C PHE A 349 6.75 1.10 -29.02
N TYR A 350 5.85 1.59 -29.89
CA TYR A 350 4.89 2.63 -29.53
C TYR A 350 3.98 2.24 -28.35
N GLU A 351 3.63 0.97 -28.23
CA GLU A 351 2.80 0.49 -27.11
C GLU A 351 3.52 0.58 -25.75
N ARG A 352 4.84 0.54 -25.75
CA ARG A 352 5.71 0.63 -24.59
C ARG A 352 6.00 2.07 -24.14
N ILE A 353 5.71 3.03 -25.00
CA ILE A 353 5.94 4.46 -24.71
C ILE A 353 4.75 5.06 -23.96
N SER A 354 5.06 5.90 -23.02
CA SER A 354 4.10 6.66 -22.20
C SER A 354 4.71 7.98 -21.77
N THR A 355 3.94 8.87 -21.17
CA THR A 355 4.44 10.13 -20.58
C THR A 355 5.63 9.91 -19.63
N HIS A 356 5.71 8.75 -18.97
CA HIS A 356 6.84 8.42 -18.10
C HIS A 356 8.09 8.03 -18.89
N ALA A 357 7.90 7.49 -20.10
CA ALA A 357 9.02 7.20 -21.00
C ALA A 357 9.74 8.49 -21.44
N ALA A 358 9.04 9.62 -21.62
CA ALA A 358 9.66 10.90 -21.91
C ALA A 358 10.73 11.30 -20.86
N ARG A 359 10.40 11.18 -19.59
CA ARG A 359 11.35 11.45 -18.50
C ARG A 359 12.54 10.48 -18.50
N ARG A 360 12.30 9.21 -18.82
CA ARG A 360 13.35 8.22 -18.99
C ARG A 360 14.23 8.57 -20.17
N THR A 361 13.66 8.97 -21.29
CA THR A 361 14.34 9.45 -22.48
C THR A 361 15.31 10.59 -22.15
N PHE A 362 14.85 11.63 -21.44
CA PHE A 362 15.70 12.71 -20.96
C PHE A 362 16.92 12.19 -20.19
N ILE A 363 16.68 11.37 -19.17
CA ILE A 363 17.75 10.84 -18.31
C ILE A 363 18.74 9.98 -19.11
N THR A 364 18.23 9.10 -19.99
CA THR A 364 19.04 8.22 -20.81
C THR A 364 19.91 9.01 -21.78
N ILE A 365 19.35 9.99 -22.47
CA ILE A 365 20.12 10.84 -23.42
C ILE A 365 21.20 11.63 -22.67
N MET A 366 20.85 12.27 -21.56
CA MET A 366 21.82 13.05 -20.77
C MET A 366 22.98 12.18 -20.26
N ARG A 367 22.69 11.00 -19.73
CA ARG A 367 23.73 10.04 -19.30
C ARG A 367 24.60 9.54 -20.45
N ASN A 368 23.98 9.21 -21.58
CA ASN A 368 24.70 8.77 -22.77
C ASN A 368 25.59 9.86 -23.38
N LYS A 369 25.34 11.13 -23.06
CA LYS A 369 26.19 12.28 -23.41
C LYS A 369 27.21 12.60 -22.34
N GLY A 370 27.37 11.79 -21.29
CA GLY A 370 28.36 11.94 -20.24
C GLY A 370 28.04 13.02 -19.19
N VAL A 371 26.79 13.50 -19.13
CA VAL A 371 26.40 14.47 -18.11
C VAL A 371 26.42 13.80 -16.73
N PRO A 372 27.05 14.42 -15.70
CA PRO A 372 27.10 13.84 -14.36
C PRO A 372 25.72 13.59 -13.76
N ASP A 373 25.55 12.43 -13.13
CA ASP A 373 24.28 12.01 -12.52
C ASP A 373 23.69 13.05 -11.56
N LYS A 374 24.54 13.69 -10.75
CA LYS A 374 24.12 14.73 -9.81
C LYS A 374 23.44 15.92 -10.52
N THR A 375 23.96 16.31 -11.67
CA THR A 375 23.38 17.37 -12.52
C THR A 375 22.04 16.92 -13.10
N ILE A 376 21.95 15.70 -13.62
CA ILE A 376 20.70 15.15 -14.16
C ILE A 376 19.64 15.01 -13.06
N MET A 377 20.04 14.57 -11.87
CA MET A 377 19.16 14.44 -10.72
C MET A 377 18.62 15.80 -10.26
N SER A 378 19.43 16.85 -10.25
CA SER A 378 19.00 18.20 -9.89
C SER A 378 17.92 18.71 -10.86
N ILE A 379 18.13 18.56 -12.16
CA ILE A 379 17.18 18.98 -13.21
C ILE A 379 15.91 18.14 -13.15
N SER A 380 16.05 16.82 -13.06
CA SER A 380 14.91 15.91 -13.05
C SER A 380 14.19 15.82 -11.69
N GLY A 381 14.80 16.31 -10.60
CA GLY A 381 14.23 16.29 -9.24
C GLY A 381 14.20 14.89 -8.61
N HIS A 382 15.20 14.04 -8.88
CA HIS A 382 15.41 12.79 -8.16
C HIS A 382 16.19 13.04 -6.88
N LYS A 383 15.68 12.53 -5.75
CA LYS A 383 16.35 12.62 -4.44
C LYS A 383 17.18 11.39 -4.11
N ASP A 384 16.74 10.23 -4.62
CA ASP A 384 17.32 8.93 -4.32
C ASP A 384 17.97 8.33 -5.55
N TYR A 385 19.26 8.02 -5.42
CA TYR A 385 20.09 7.44 -6.48
C TYR A 385 19.61 6.07 -6.92
N LYS A 386 19.07 5.26 -5.99
CA LYS A 386 18.51 3.95 -6.30
C LYS A 386 17.30 4.07 -7.24
N THR A 387 16.42 5.03 -6.96
CA THR A 387 15.26 5.31 -7.83
C THR A 387 15.72 5.90 -9.16
N PHE A 388 16.74 6.76 -9.16
CA PHE A 388 17.29 7.34 -10.38
C PHE A 388 17.93 6.29 -11.29
N ASN A 389 18.66 5.33 -10.75
CA ASN A 389 19.28 4.24 -11.51
C ASN A 389 18.27 3.30 -12.22
N MET A 390 17.04 3.26 -11.76
CA MET A 390 15.99 2.49 -12.46
C MET A 390 15.63 3.08 -13.84
N TYR A 391 16.04 4.31 -14.14
CA TYR A 391 15.78 4.97 -15.42
C TYR A 391 16.92 4.80 -16.43
N HIS A 392 18.03 4.21 -16.03
CA HIS A 392 19.18 4.08 -16.90
C HIS A 392 19.21 2.72 -17.60
N GLN A 393 19.19 2.77 -18.92
CA GLN A 393 19.60 1.65 -19.78
C GLN A 393 20.79 2.14 -20.59
N VAL A 394 21.97 1.59 -20.29
CA VAL A 394 23.15 1.85 -21.11
C VAL A 394 22.92 1.22 -22.47
N ASN A 395 22.95 2.02 -23.53
CA ASN A 395 22.89 1.52 -24.90
C ASN A 395 24.15 0.66 -25.16
N ASN A 396 23.99 -0.48 -25.85
CA ASN A 396 25.11 -1.32 -26.24
C ASN A 396 26.17 -0.57 -27.04
N LYS A 397 25.77 0.38 -27.89
CA LYS A 397 26.71 1.24 -28.62
C LYS A 397 27.63 2.00 -27.64
N ASN A 398 27.07 2.63 -26.61
CA ASN A 398 27.87 3.37 -25.61
C ASN A 398 28.79 2.44 -24.80
N ARG A 399 28.41 1.19 -24.60
CA ARG A 399 29.30 0.19 -23.96
C ARG A 399 30.47 -0.16 -24.87
N ILE A 400 30.20 -0.41 -26.15
CA ILE A 400 31.20 -0.68 -27.16
C ILE A 400 32.14 0.52 -27.28
N ASP A 401 31.59 1.74 -27.45
CA ASP A 401 32.37 2.97 -27.57
C ASP A 401 33.25 3.20 -26.34
N ALA A 402 32.73 2.94 -25.14
CA ALA A 402 33.49 3.09 -23.89
C ALA A 402 34.63 2.05 -23.78
N VAL A 403 34.37 0.81 -24.16
CA VAL A 403 35.41 -0.24 -24.18
C VAL A 403 36.47 0.06 -25.23
N ASN A 404 36.08 0.41 -26.45
CA ASN A 404 37.02 0.77 -27.51
C ASN A 404 37.89 1.95 -27.15
N LYS A 405 37.28 3.02 -26.56
CA LYS A 405 38.05 4.21 -26.14
C LYS A 405 39.15 3.90 -25.12
N VAL A 406 39.00 2.85 -24.31
CA VAL A 406 39.97 2.50 -23.24
C VAL A 406 40.97 1.44 -23.73
N PHE A 407 40.51 0.51 -24.60
CA PHE A 407 41.25 -0.68 -24.98
C PHE A 407 41.58 -0.76 -26.49
N GLU A 408 41.34 0.33 -27.26
CA GLU A 408 41.94 0.45 -28.60
C GLU A 408 43.45 0.54 -28.48
N ILE A 409 44.15 -0.56 -28.82
CA ILE A 409 45.60 -0.71 -28.86
C ILE A 409 46.06 -0.50 -30.28
#